data_8c0078909af40a93522fd320dfc3af2e
#
_entry.id   8c0078909af40a93522fd320dfc3af2e
#
_cell.length_a   1.000
_cell.length_b   1.000
_cell.length_c   1.000
_cell.angle_alpha   90.00
_cell.angle_beta   90.00
_cell.angle_gamma   90.00
#
_symmetry.space_group_name_H-M   'P 1'
#
loop_
_entity.id
_entity.type
_entity.pdbx_description
1 polymer ?
#
loop_
_entity_poly.entity_id
_entity_poly.type
_entity_poly.pdbx_seq_one_letter_code
_entity_poly.pdbx_strand_id
1 'polypeptide(L)'
;ETAKEHRVVYLEAMRLVFDDALPIIRDALPEIGTLRRVTAEFTQYSSRYDRVRAGEQGINAFDPKLCNAAILDMGCYPIHALVSMFGAPAHVSAEAYHLESGFEAGGIALLRYPGFVCEAIWSKVCRQASPTTFMGEDGSILLDDINHIRRIWLVRRNGEIVELPYREKLPNNMMYELREFAGYIASGTQPEK
;
A
#
# COMPACT_ATOMS: atom_id res chain seq x y z
N GLU A 1 14.05 5.04 -18.51
CA GLU A 1 14.80 5.23 -19.78
C GLU A 1 16.29 5.30 -19.49
N THR A 2 16.77 6.25 -18.72
CA THR A 2 18.20 6.44 -18.37
C THR A 2 18.86 5.19 -17.77
N ALA A 3 18.19 4.47 -16.88
CA ALA A 3 18.71 3.23 -16.30
C ALA A 3 18.99 2.15 -17.37
N LYS A 4 18.10 2.03 -18.37
CA LYS A 4 18.30 1.10 -19.49
C LYS A 4 19.47 1.52 -20.38
N GLU A 5 19.59 2.82 -20.68
CA GLU A 5 20.70 3.37 -21.48
C GLU A 5 22.06 3.12 -20.83
N HIS A 6 22.12 3.26 -19.50
CA HIS A 6 23.34 3.05 -18.72
C HIS A 6 23.53 1.61 -18.21
N ARG A 7 22.59 0.70 -18.54
CA ARG A 7 22.63 -0.72 -18.13
C ARG A 7 22.77 -0.90 -16.61
N VAL A 8 22.07 -0.05 -15.84
CA VAL A 8 22.03 -0.16 -14.39
C VAL A 8 20.67 -0.63 -13.94
N VAL A 9 20.61 -1.33 -12.81
CA VAL A 9 19.36 -1.78 -12.20
C VAL A 9 18.65 -0.57 -11.57
N TYR A 10 17.38 -0.40 -11.88
CA TYR A 10 16.48 0.56 -11.26
C TYR A 10 15.28 -0.20 -10.68
N LEU A 11 14.99 0.02 -9.42
CA LEU A 11 13.91 -0.64 -8.69
C LEU A 11 13.14 0.38 -7.86
N GLU A 12 11.81 0.31 -7.90
CA GLU A 12 10.97 1.04 -6.94
C GLU A 12 10.94 0.26 -5.61
N ALA A 13 11.29 0.94 -4.52
CA ALA A 13 11.45 0.33 -3.21
C ALA A 13 10.11 0.15 -2.49
N MET A 14 9.21 -0.68 -3.05
CA MET A 14 7.92 -1.03 -2.45
C MET A 14 8.04 -2.26 -1.56
N ARG A 15 8.41 -2.06 -0.30
CA ARG A 15 8.70 -3.11 0.70
C ARG A 15 7.69 -4.26 0.72
N LEU A 16 6.40 -3.93 0.64
CA LEU A 16 5.32 -4.90 0.72
C LEU A 16 5.37 -5.97 -0.38
N VAL A 17 5.86 -5.63 -1.57
CA VAL A 17 5.92 -6.57 -2.71
C VAL A 17 6.97 -7.67 -2.48
N PHE A 18 7.96 -7.38 -1.67
CA PHE A 18 9.05 -8.29 -1.34
C PHE A 18 8.82 -9.03 -0.02
N ASP A 19 7.70 -8.77 0.65
CA ASP A 19 7.29 -9.40 1.90
C ASP A 19 6.45 -10.64 1.64
N ASP A 20 6.56 -11.65 2.51
CA ASP A 20 5.77 -12.89 2.43
C ASP A 20 4.27 -12.68 2.71
N ALA A 21 3.85 -11.50 3.15
CA ALA A 21 2.45 -11.22 3.48
C ALA A 21 1.52 -11.34 2.26
N LEU A 22 1.91 -10.79 1.10
CA LEU A 22 1.07 -10.87 -0.11
C LEU A 22 0.83 -12.30 -0.60
N PRO A 23 1.83 -13.19 -0.67
CA PRO A 23 1.62 -14.62 -0.91
C PRO A 23 0.64 -15.25 0.08
N ILE A 24 0.81 -15.03 1.39
CA ILE A 24 -0.08 -15.59 2.43
C ILE A 24 -1.53 -15.12 2.23
N ILE A 25 -1.74 -13.83 1.94
CA ILE A 25 -3.07 -13.30 1.66
C ILE A 25 -3.65 -13.95 0.42
N ARG A 26 -2.86 -14.09 -0.66
CA ARG A 26 -3.30 -14.70 -1.92
C ARG A 26 -3.73 -16.14 -1.73
N ASP A 27 -2.98 -16.91 -0.95
CA ASP A 27 -3.26 -18.31 -0.63
C ASP A 27 -4.52 -18.46 0.23
N ALA A 28 -4.84 -17.46 1.06
CA ALA A 28 -6.04 -17.43 1.91
C ALA A 28 -7.31 -16.92 1.19
N LEU A 29 -7.20 -16.24 0.05
CA LEU A 29 -8.37 -15.72 -0.68
C LEU A 29 -9.45 -16.76 -0.98
N PRO A 30 -9.15 -18.01 -1.35
CA PRO A 30 -10.19 -19.03 -1.56
C PRO A 30 -11.04 -19.33 -0.32
N GLU A 31 -10.51 -19.11 0.89
CA GLU A 31 -11.23 -19.39 2.15
C GLU A 31 -12.33 -18.36 2.46
N ILE A 32 -12.31 -17.20 1.81
CA ILE A 32 -13.36 -16.18 1.98
C ILE A 32 -14.42 -16.22 0.88
N GLY A 33 -14.39 -17.23 0.00
CA GLY A 33 -15.32 -17.36 -1.11
C GLY A 33 -15.08 -16.31 -2.21
N THR A 34 -16.15 -15.93 -2.91
CA THR A 34 -16.05 -14.92 -3.97
C THR A 34 -15.69 -13.56 -3.41
N LEU A 35 -14.52 -13.02 -3.78
CA LEU A 35 -14.10 -11.68 -3.36
C LEU A 35 -15.07 -10.62 -3.92
N ARG A 36 -15.50 -9.68 -3.08
CA ARG A 36 -16.46 -8.63 -3.44
C ARG A 36 -15.92 -7.22 -3.24
N ARG A 37 -15.13 -7.02 -2.21
CA ARG A 37 -14.58 -5.72 -1.88
C ARG A 37 -13.22 -5.83 -1.20
N VAL A 38 -12.33 -4.88 -1.49
CA VAL A 38 -11.10 -4.68 -0.71
C VAL A 38 -11.04 -3.23 -0.28
N THR A 39 -10.75 -2.97 1.00
CA THR A 39 -10.41 -1.64 1.49
C THR A 39 -8.96 -1.68 1.96
N ALA A 40 -8.08 -0.99 1.25
CA ALA A 40 -6.69 -0.84 1.61
C ALA A 40 -6.41 0.61 2.00
N GLU A 41 -6.00 0.84 3.23
CA GLU A 41 -5.84 2.18 3.78
C GLU A 41 -4.43 2.37 4.34
N PHE A 42 -3.77 3.47 3.95
CA PHE A 42 -2.59 3.97 4.61
C PHE A 42 -2.74 5.46 4.89
N THR A 43 -3.09 5.76 6.15
CA THR A 43 -3.23 7.13 6.61
C THR A 43 -2.39 7.34 7.87
N GLN A 44 -1.61 8.41 7.87
CA GLN A 44 -0.73 8.75 8.97
C GLN A 44 -0.79 10.26 9.25
N TYR A 45 -1.10 10.64 10.48
CA TYR A 45 -0.94 12.01 10.91
C TYR A 45 0.55 12.35 10.97
N SER A 46 1.02 13.15 10.01
CA SER A 46 2.44 13.51 9.92
C SER A 46 2.90 14.29 11.15
N SER A 47 4.04 13.92 11.72
CA SER A 47 4.66 14.65 12.84
C SER A 47 4.99 16.13 12.52
N ARG A 48 4.97 16.50 11.23
CA ARG A 48 5.22 17.87 10.77
C ARG A 48 3.92 18.66 10.55
N TYR A 49 2.76 18.00 10.60
CA TYR A 49 1.51 18.65 10.24
C TYR A 49 1.06 19.70 11.26
N ASP A 50 1.35 19.55 12.54
CA ASP A 50 1.04 20.58 13.54
C ASP A 50 1.74 21.91 13.24
N ARG A 51 2.97 21.87 12.71
CA ARG A 51 3.69 23.07 12.26
C ARG A 51 3.00 23.74 11.06
N VAL A 52 2.49 22.93 10.11
CA VAL A 52 1.66 23.43 8.99
C VAL A 52 0.40 24.10 9.51
N ARG A 53 -0.30 23.46 10.45
CA ARG A 53 -1.52 24.02 11.08
C ARG A 53 -1.23 25.32 11.85
N ALA A 54 -0.04 25.45 12.42
CA ALA A 54 0.41 26.67 13.08
C ALA A 54 0.84 27.79 12.11
N GLY A 55 0.73 27.55 10.79
CA GLY A 55 1.06 28.56 9.76
C GLY A 55 2.55 28.61 9.39
N GLU A 56 3.36 27.67 9.86
CA GLU A 56 4.80 27.63 9.53
C GLU A 56 4.99 27.36 8.03
N GLN A 57 5.82 28.18 7.39
CA GLN A 57 6.14 28.06 5.97
C GLN A 57 7.42 27.25 5.74
N GLY A 58 7.60 26.76 4.50
CA GLY A 58 8.85 26.08 4.10
C GLY A 58 9.02 24.67 4.67
N ILE A 59 7.92 23.99 5.03
CA ILE A 59 7.95 22.60 5.45
C ILE A 59 7.98 21.74 4.19
N ASN A 60 9.16 21.28 3.79
CA ASN A 60 9.41 20.53 2.55
C ASN A 60 8.40 19.41 2.30
N ALA A 61 8.07 18.62 3.33
CA ALA A 61 7.16 17.48 3.22
C ALA A 61 5.70 17.85 2.88
N PHE A 62 5.35 19.14 2.89
CA PHE A 62 4.06 19.71 2.55
C PHE A 62 4.15 20.80 1.48
N ASP A 63 5.28 20.89 0.79
CA ASP A 63 5.47 21.86 -0.31
C ASP A 63 5.18 21.18 -1.67
N PRO A 64 4.07 21.55 -2.35
CA PRO A 64 3.74 21.00 -3.66
C PRO A 64 4.75 21.38 -4.74
N LYS A 65 5.51 22.46 -4.57
CA LYS A 65 6.55 22.89 -5.52
C LYS A 65 7.72 21.91 -5.57
N LEU A 66 7.88 21.08 -4.54
CA LEU A 66 8.88 20.02 -4.49
C LEU A 66 8.34 18.67 -4.99
N CYS A 67 7.26 18.67 -5.77
CA CYS A 67 6.57 17.48 -6.25
C CYS A 67 6.08 16.55 -5.11
N ASN A 68 5.78 17.12 -3.95
CA ASN A 68 5.23 16.36 -2.82
C ASN A 68 3.70 16.35 -2.89
N ALA A 69 3.14 15.16 -2.61
CA ALA A 69 1.71 14.92 -2.47
C ALA A 69 1.48 13.72 -1.56
N ALA A 70 0.35 13.65 -0.87
CA ALA A 70 0.05 12.50 -0.02
C ALA A 70 -0.12 11.20 -0.82
N ILE A 71 -0.63 11.28 -2.05
CA ILE A 71 -0.71 10.11 -2.94
C ILE A 71 0.66 9.50 -3.23
N LEU A 72 1.70 10.31 -3.40
CA LEU A 72 3.06 9.85 -3.70
C LEU A 72 3.77 9.27 -2.47
N ASP A 73 3.44 9.74 -1.27
CA ASP A 73 4.08 9.33 -0.02
C ASP A 73 3.29 8.22 0.72
N MET A 74 1.97 8.28 0.67
CA MET A 74 1.06 7.36 1.35
C MET A 74 0.24 6.51 0.39
N GLY A 75 -0.38 7.12 -0.63
CA GLY A 75 -1.30 6.45 -1.55
C GLY A 75 -0.63 5.39 -2.43
N CYS A 76 0.66 5.54 -2.71
CA CYS A 76 1.43 4.56 -3.47
C CYS A 76 1.42 3.17 -2.82
N TYR A 77 1.39 3.06 -1.48
CA TYR A 77 1.40 1.77 -0.78
C TYR A 77 0.13 0.94 -1.01
N PRO A 78 -1.09 1.42 -0.69
CA PRO A 78 -2.31 0.66 -0.96
C PRO A 78 -2.54 0.43 -2.45
N ILE A 79 -2.25 1.42 -3.32
CA ILE A 79 -2.41 1.27 -4.77
C ILE A 79 -1.48 0.18 -5.29
N HIS A 80 -0.21 0.22 -4.93
CA HIS A 80 0.78 -0.75 -5.38
C HIS A 80 0.46 -2.17 -4.88
N ALA A 81 0.04 -2.31 -3.62
CA ALA A 81 -0.39 -3.59 -3.06
C ALA A 81 -1.54 -4.21 -3.86
N LEU A 82 -2.59 -3.42 -4.14
CA LEU A 82 -3.77 -3.87 -4.89
C LEU A 82 -3.41 -4.25 -6.34
N VAL A 83 -2.60 -3.43 -7.01
CA VAL A 83 -2.17 -3.71 -8.39
C VAL A 83 -1.24 -4.93 -8.45
N SER A 84 -0.35 -5.11 -7.47
CA SER A 84 0.51 -6.30 -7.39
C SER A 84 -0.27 -7.59 -7.14
N MET A 85 -1.41 -7.51 -6.44
CA MET A 85 -2.26 -8.68 -6.18
C MET A 85 -3.19 -9.01 -7.34
N PHE A 86 -3.79 -8.01 -7.98
CA PHE A 86 -4.91 -8.19 -8.90
C PHE A 86 -4.63 -7.72 -10.33
N GLY A 87 -3.44 -7.15 -10.58
CA GLY A 87 -3.10 -6.57 -11.89
C GLY A 87 -3.75 -5.20 -12.12
N ALA A 88 -3.73 -4.75 -13.36
CA ALA A 88 -4.33 -3.46 -13.74
C ALA A 88 -5.86 -3.50 -13.60
N PRO A 89 -6.48 -2.50 -12.94
CA PRO A 89 -7.94 -2.41 -12.86
C PRO A 89 -8.57 -2.05 -14.21
N ALA A 90 -9.82 -2.47 -14.43
CA ALA A 90 -10.57 -2.14 -15.63
C ALA A 90 -11.01 -0.67 -15.68
N HIS A 91 -11.14 -0.02 -14.52
CA HIS A 91 -11.49 1.39 -14.40
C HIS A 91 -11.00 1.95 -13.06
N VAL A 92 -10.63 3.22 -13.07
CA VAL A 92 -10.24 3.97 -11.87
C VAL A 92 -11.05 5.27 -11.82
N SER A 93 -11.58 5.59 -10.63
CA SER A 93 -12.07 6.93 -10.27
C SER A 93 -11.47 7.33 -8.94
N ALA A 94 -11.20 8.60 -8.75
CA ALA A 94 -10.56 9.10 -7.54
C ALA A 94 -11.02 10.49 -7.18
N GLU A 95 -11.02 10.78 -5.86
CA GLU A 95 -11.23 12.10 -5.30
C GLU A 95 -10.13 12.39 -4.28
N ALA A 96 -9.67 13.63 -4.26
CA ALA A 96 -8.63 14.08 -3.34
C ALA A 96 -8.99 15.41 -2.70
N TYR A 97 -8.51 15.63 -1.49
CA TYR A 97 -8.65 16.91 -0.79
C TYR A 97 -7.30 17.60 -0.62
N HIS A 98 -7.33 18.93 -0.67
CA HIS A 98 -6.15 19.76 -0.61
C HIS A 98 -6.19 20.70 0.58
N LEU A 99 -5.02 21.05 1.09
CA LEU A 99 -4.85 22.13 2.03
C LEU A 99 -4.93 23.50 1.30
N GLU A 100 -5.09 24.59 2.04
CA GLU A 100 -5.08 25.94 1.49
C GLU A 100 -3.82 26.27 0.68
N SER A 101 -2.69 25.63 1.01
CA SER A 101 -1.43 25.75 0.27
C SER A 101 -1.45 25.09 -1.12
N GLY A 102 -2.52 24.37 -1.48
CA GLY A 102 -2.60 23.54 -2.69
C GLY A 102 -1.95 22.16 -2.55
N PHE A 103 -1.40 21.82 -1.36
CA PHE A 103 -0.85 20.49 -1.11
C PHE A 103 -1.98 19.46 -1.09
N GLU A 104 -1.87 18.40 -1.91
CA GLU A 104 -2.76 17.24 -1.87
C GLU A 104 -2.48 16.46 -0.57
N ALA A 105 -3.47 16.45 0.34
CA ALA A 105 -3.29 15.97 1.71
C ALA A 105 -3.86 14.57 1.96
N GLY A 106 -4.67 14.07 1.04
CA GLY A 106 -5.23 12.74 1.08
C GLY A 106 -6.33 12.56 0.06
N GLY A 107 -6.78 11.32 -0.09
CA GLY A 107 -7.79 10.97 -1.06
C GLY A 107 -8.21 9.51 -0.99
N ILE A 108 -9.08 9.15 -1.92
CA ILE A 108 -9.57 7.80 -2.15
C ILE A 108 -9.59 7.51 -3.64
N ALA A 109 -9.14 6.33 -4.04
CA ALA A 109 -9.30 5.79 -5.39
C ALA A 109 -10.14 4.51 -5.34
N LEU A 110 -11.10 4.41 -6.26
CA LEU A 110 -11.87 3.21 -6.50
C LEU A 110 -11.30 2.50 -7.73
N LEU A 111 -10.80 1.29 -7.54
CA LEU A 111 -10.25 0.43 -8.57
C LEU A 111 -11.27 -0.67 -8.88
N ARG A 112 -11.86 -0.64 -10.06
CA ARG A 112 -12.84 -1.64 -10.48
C ARG A 112 -12.18 -2.81 -11.20
N TYR A 113 -12.44 -4.00 -10.68
CA TYR A 113 -12.05 -5.27 -11.29
C TYR A 113 -13.29 -6.09 -11.72
N PRO A 114 -13.16 -7.13 -12.55
CA PRO A 114 -14.27 -8.03 -12.83
C PRO A 114 -14.77 -8.72 -11.56
N GLY A 115 -15.99 -8.40 -11.13
CA GLY A 115 -16.67 -9.04 -10.01
C GLY A 115 -16.44 -8.41 -8.62
N PHE A 116 -15.49 -7.47 -8.47
CA PHE A 116 -15.21 -6.79 -7.19
C PHE A 116 -14.67 -5.37 -7.38
N VAL A 117 -14.63 -4.62 -6.29
CA VAL A 117 -14.08 -3.26 -6.24
C VAL A 117 -13.06 -3.15 -5.12
N CYS A 118 -11.98 -2.39 -5.36
CA CYS A 118 -11.01 -2.02 -4.34
C CYS A 118 -11.08 -0.53 -4.04
N GLU A 119 -10.90 -0.18 -2.78
CA GLU A 119 -10.70 1.18 -2.28
C GLU A 119 -9.26 1.33 -1.83
N ALA A 120 -8.53 2.25 -2.45
CA ALA A 120 -7.23 2.68 -1.97
C ALA A 120 -7.41 4.04 -1.29
N ILE A 121 -7.14 4.12 0.01
CA ILE A 121 -7.36 5.30 0.84
C ILE A 121 -6.03 5.76 1.39
N TRP A 122 -5.77 7.06 1.33
CA TRP A 122 -4.55 7.64 1.86
C TRP A 122 -4.77 9.01 2.48
N SER A 123 -3.94 9.32 3.47
CA SER A 123 -3.90 10.65 4.08
C SER A 123 -2.59 10.90 4.82
N LYS A 124 -2.11 12.15 4.75
CA LYS A 124 -0.96 12.63 5.50
C LYS A 124 -1.34 13.51 6.71
N VAL A 125 -2.63 13.75 6.88
CA VAL A 125 -3.17 14.68 7.89
C VAL A 125 -4.21 14.08 8.82
N CYS A 126 -4.51 12.79 8.66
CA CYS A 126 -5.32 12.03 9.62
C CYS A 126 -4.71 10.63 9.82
N ARG A 127 -5.17 9.92 10.85
CA ARG A 127 -4.69 8.59 11.19
C ARG A 127 -5.82 7.58 11.03
N GLN A 128 -5.52 6.46 10.38
CA GLN A 128 -6.45 5.35 10.24
C GLN A 128 -6.82 4.72 11.59
N ALA A 129 -8.04 4.23 11.65
CA ALA A 129 -8.56 3.46 12.78
C ALA A 129 -9.03 2.05 12.35
N SER A 130 -9.09 1.79 11.05
CA SER A 130 -9.61 0.54 10.49
C SER A 130 -8.49 -0.31 9.88
N PRO A 131 -8.58 -1.65 9.97
CA PRO A 131 -7.65 -2.55 9.28
C PRO A 131 -7.88 -2.50 7.76
N THR A 132 -6.85 -2.84 6.99
CA THR A 132 -7.02 -3.23 5.59
C THR A 132 -7.81 -4.53 5.54
N THR A 133 -8.85 -4.60 4.71
CA THR A 133 -9.80 -5.72 4.72
C THR A 133 -10.10 -6.21 3.31
N PHE A 134 -10.00 -7.53 3.10
CA PHE A 134 -10.46 -8.25 1.91
C PHE A 134 -11.77 -8.95 2.27
N MET A 135 -12.87 -8.62 1.62
CA MET A 135 -14.21 -9.10 1.95
C MET A 135 -14.74 -10.02 0.86
N GLY A 136 -15.00 -11.26 1.23
CA GLY A 136 -15.64 -12.25 0.38
C GLY A 136 -17.02 -12.64 0.90
N GLU A 137 -17.69 -13.52 0.17
CA GLU A 137 -19.04 -13.99 0.52
C GLU A 137 -19.06 -14.91 1.76
N ASP A 138 -17.94 -15.60 2.04
CA ASP A 138 -17.84 -16.60 3.11
C ASP A 138 -16.91 -16.16 4.26
N GLY A 139 -16.33 -14.97 4.17
CA GLY A 139 -15.45 -14.45 5.21
C GLY A 139 -14.69 -13.21 4.80
N SER A 140 -13.70 -12.84 5.62
CA SER A 140 -12.83 -11.70 5.35
C SER A 140 -11.40 -11.98 5.80
N ILE A 141 -10.43 -11.33 5.15
CA ILE A 141 -9.04 -11.30 5.60
C ILE A 141 -8.73 -9.88 6.06
N LEU A 142 -8.16 -9.74 7.24
CA LEU A 142 -7.81 -8.45 7.84
C LEU A 142 -6.30 -8.34 8.03
N LEU A 143 -5.76 -7.15 7.78
CA LEU A 143 -4.37 -6.79 8.07
C LEU A 143 -4.38 -5.61 9.04
N ASP A 144 -3.47 -5.62 9.99
CA ASP A 144 -3.34 -4.52 10.95
C ASP A 144 -2.84 -3.21 10.32
N ASP A 145 -1.96 -3.29 9.32
CA ASP A 145 -1.39 -2.13 8.62
C ASP A 145 -0.87 -2.56 7.24
N ILE A 146 -1.28 -1.90 6.16
CA ILE A 146 -0.84 -2.23 4.81
C ILE A 146 0.62 -1.84 4.54
N ASN A 147 1.14 -0.85 5.24
CA ASN A 147 2.52 -0.40 5.09
C ASN A 147 3.51 -1.22 5.94
N HIS A 148 3.05 -1.75 7.08
CA HIS A 148 3.86 -2.56 7.99
C HIS A 148 3.00 -3.66 8.60
N ILE A 149 2.79 -4.73 7.83
CA ILE A 149 1.99 -5.88 8.26
C ILE A 149 2.72 -6.62 9.37
N ARG A 150 2.05 -6.82 10.50
CA ARG A 150 2.54 -7.62 11.64
C ARG A 150 1.66 -8.82 11.89
N ARG A 151 0.37 -8.71 11.55
CA ARG A 151 -0.63 -9.74 11.78
C ARG A 151 -1.63 -9.79 10.62
N ILE A 152 -2.04 -11.00 10.31
CA ILE A 152 -3.06 -11.29 9.30
C ILE A 152 -4.09 -12.20 9.95
N TRP A 153 -5.37 -11.86 9.84
CA TRP A 153 -6.47 -12.68 10.36
C TRP A 153 -7.43 -13.07 9.24
N LEU A 154 -7.85 -14.32 9.31
CA LEU A 154 -8.99 -14.84 8.57
C LEU A 154 -10.20 -14.82 9.50
N VAL A 155 -11.25 -14.12 9.12
CA VAL A 155 -12.55 -14.08 9.81
C VAL A 155 -13.53 -14.86 8.99
N ARG A 156 -13.98 -16.01 9.51
CA ARG A 156 -14.94 -16.87 8.83
C ARG A 156 -16.37 -16.33 9.00
N ARG A 157 -17.26 -16.72 8.11
CA ARG A 157 -18.67 -16.31 8.14
C ARG A 157 -19.38 -16.65 9.46
N ASN A 158 -18.98 -17.70 10.16
CA ASN A 158 -19.52 -18.08 11.48
C ASN A 158 -18.98 -17.22 12.63
N GLY A 159 -18.11 -16.25 12.36
CA GLY A 159 -17.48 -15.38 13.35
C GLY A 159 -16.18 -15.92 13.95
N GLU A 160 -15.72 -17.10 13.56
CA GLU A 160 -14.41 -17.63 13.95
C GLU A 160 -13.29 -16.75 13.39
N ILE A 161 -12.32 -16.43 14.23
CA ILE A 161 -11.13 -15.64 13.86
C ILE A 161 -9.90 -16.54 14.00
N VAL A 162 -9.17 -16.67 12.90
CA VAL A 162 -7.92 -17.45 12.84
C VAL A 162 -6.79 -16.51 12.46
N GLU A 163 -5.75 -16.43 13.28
CA GLU A 163 -4.53 -15.71 12.92
C GLU A 163 -3.73 -16.57 11.93
N LEU A 164 -3.45 -16.02 10.74
CA LEU A 164 -2.66 -16.71 9.73
C LEU A 164 -1.18 -16.71 10.10
N PRO A 165 -0.40 -17.72 9.69
CA PRO A 165 0.98 -17.92 10.12
C PRO A 165 1.95 -16.96 9.43
N TYR A 166 1.71 -15.67 9.58
CA TYR A 166 2.63 -14.62 9.15
C TYR A 166 3.58 -14.26 10.29
N ARG A 167 4.86 -14.21 10.00
CA ARG A 167 5.87 -13.68 10.92
C ARG A 167 6.86 -12.85 10.12
N GLU A 168 7.05 -11.62 10.54
CA GLU A 168 8.14 -10.80 10.06
C GLU A 168 9.46 -11.51 10.35
N LYS A 169 10.20 -11.87 9.28
CA LYS A 169 11.43 -12.69 9.39
C LYS A 169 12.66 -11.87 9.77
N LEU A 170 12.64 -10.58 9.46
CA LEU A 170 13.76 -9.68 9.66
C LEU A 170 13.35 -8.49 10.52
N PRO A 171 14.22 -8.04 11.45
CA PRO A 171 13.94 -6.88 12.31
C PRO A 171 13.71 -5.57 11.53
N ASN A 172 14.17 -5.53 10.28
CA ASN A 172 13.97 -4.43 9.35
C ASN A 172 13.52 -5.00 8.00
N ASN A 173 12.25 -4.80 7.67
CA ASN A 173 11.66 -5.33 6.43
C ASN A 173 12.21 -4.68 5.15
N MET A 174 12.93 -3.55 5.22
CA MET A 174 13.67 -3.00 4.08
C MET A 174 14.78 -3.93 3.59
N MET A 175 15.20 -4.88 4.40
CA MET A 175 16.20 -5.88 3.99
C MET A 175 15.71 -6.82 2.88
N TYR A 176 14.39 -7.01 2.73
CA TYR A 176 13.84 -7.84 1.65
C TYR A 176 14.09 -7.19 0.28
N GLU A 177 13.75 -5.91 0.13
CA GLU A 177 13.98 -5.18 -1.12
C GLU A 177 15.46 -5.04 -1.46
N LEU A 178 16.32 -4.80 -0.45
CA LEU A 178 17.76 -4.71 -0.64
C LEU A 178 18.37 -6.04 -1.11
N ARG A 179 17.86 -7.17 -0.61
CA ARG A 179 18.29 -8.51 -1.05
C ARG A 179 17.91 -8.76 -2.50
N GLU A 180 16.67 -8.43 -2.89
CA GLU A 180 16.21 -8.56 -4.26
C GLU A 180 17.00 -7.65 -5.19
N PHE A 181 17.22 -6.39 -4.81
CA PHE A 181 18.02 -5.45 -5.56
C PHE A 181 19.45 -5.95 -5.79
N ALA A 182 20.10 -6.46 -4.74
CA ALA A 182 21.42 -7.07 -4.85
C ALA A 182 21.41 -8.30 -5.77
N GLY A 183 20.34 -9.11 -5.73
CA GLY A 183 20.13 -10.25 -6.62
C GLY A 183 20.06 -9.85 -8.08
N TYR A 184 19.30 -8.80 -8.42
CA TYR A 184 19.23 -8.26 -9.79
C TYR A 184 20.59 -7.76 -10.29
N ILE A 185 21.34 -7.07 -9.42
CA ILE A 185 22.70 -6.60 -9.77
C ILE A 185 23.62 -7.81 -10.03
N ALA A 186 23.61 -8.81 -9.15
CA ALA A 186 24.51 -9.98 -9.26
C ALA A 186 24.19 -10.84 -10.49
N SER A 187 22.90 -10.97 -10.85
CA SER A 187 22.46 -11.76 -12.02
C SER A 187 22.51 -10.98 -13.34
N GLY A 188 22.67 -9.66 -13.30
CA GLY A 188 22.56 -8.79 -14.49
C GLY A 188 21.15 -8.72 -15.08
N THR A 189 20.14 -9.14 -14.32
CA THR A 189 18.73 -9.07 -14.74
C THR A 189 18.10 -7.73 -14.35
N GLN A 190 17.02 -7.36 -15.03
CA GLN A 190 16.20 -6.19 -14.67
C GLN A 190 14.96 -6.63 -13.92
N PRO A 191 14.47 -5.86 -12.94
CA PRO A 191 13.21 -6.14 -12.29
C PRO A 191 12.07 -6.09 -13.30
N GLU A 192 11.21 -7.09 -13.26
CA GLU A 192 9.99 -7.17 -14.10
C GLU A 192 8.80 -6.41 -13.48
N LYS A 193 8.95 -5.91 -12.25
CA LYS A 193 7.89 -5.30 -11.43
C LYS A 193 8.23 -3.87 -11.05
#